data_3a071c099ebf0c8da1f884283fb7df9f
#
_entry.id   3a071c099ebf0c8da1f884283fb7df9f
#
_cell.length_a   1.000
_cell.length_b   1.000
_cell.length_c   1.000
_cell.angle_alpha   90.00
_cell.angle_beta   90.00
_cell.angle_gamma   90.00
#
_symmetry.space_group_name_H-M   'P 1'
#
loop_
_entity.id
_entity.type
_entity.pdbx_description
1 polymer ?
#
loop_
_entity_poly.entity_id
_entity_poly.type
_entity_poly.pdbx_seq_one_letter_code
_entity_poly.pdbx_strand_id
1 'polypeptide(L)'
;MTTADDIFEQSANNIQNLGLREIPFTESPTDLQNKTLDRIFTGREKELRQVFNLFQNRERRRILIYGRIGIGKTAFLLEILSVLTRKRPKMLTTYISLPSELDLATTALIALAKALPDDDWAQRQLHQMGIPTAKEIKERTSEAGTNAVFVGKFSEKDIAPTKAQYPTVSLEILLDRALEKYPDGVLIAIDDLDKQNPRRVRELMHDAQGILKGKAWFMLTGHPLGITGDLLTSERGLFDLQLKLEELDQPTTYKMLINYLNSARINNNCDDVNDPRSVLPFLPETAKEFCRVSLGKPRFFNRLGNAVLSTAANLGVTHITPEVLQQGFKTIEKDRKLLLAEKVMENRIFQLLQKRGSLSDETITIEELELLGVKSYSEIVPYLERLDDEDFVQRSPQLDAIAYTPILLPSSDP
;
A
#
# COMPACT_ATOMS: atom_id res chain seq x y z
N MET A 1 21.45 -36.27 -10.64
CA MET A 1 21.52 -34.79 -10.52
C MET A 1 20.14 -34.25 -10.71
N THR A 2 19.61 -33.52 -9.76
CA THR A 2 18.29 -32.86 -9.87
C THR A 2 18.41 -31.73 -10.86
N THR A 3 17.61 -31.70 -11.90
CA THR A 3 17.60 -30.62 -12.90
C THR A 3 16.81 -29.41 -12.41
N ALA A 4 16.95 -28.28 -13.08
CA ALA A 4 16.13 -27.10 -12.77
C ALA A 4 14.63 -27.36 -12.98
N ASP A 5 14.30 -28.17 -13.99
CA ASP A 5 12.92 -28.59 -14.27
C ASP A 5 12.35 -29.46 -13.13
N ASP A 6 13.14 -30.42 -12.61
CA ASP A 6 12.73 -31.22 -11.46
C ASP A 6 12.45 -30.36 -10.22
N ILE A 7 13.29 -29.35 -9.98
CA ILE A 7 13.10 -28.42 -8.86
C ILE A 7 11.83 -27.59 -9.05
N PHE A 8 11.57 -27.12 -10.26
CA PHE A 8 10.37 -26.37 -10.58
C PHE A 8 9.09 -27.19 -10.35
N GLU A 9 9.05 -28.42 -10.88
CA GLU A 9 7.92 -29.33 -10.68
C GLU A 9 7.73 -29.71 -9.20
N GLN A 10 8.81 -29.98 -8.48
CA GLN A 10 8.74 -30.25 -7.04
C GLN A 10 8.17 -29.06 -6.27
N SER A 11 8.59 -27.85 -6.59
CA SER A 11 8.09 -26.63 -5.93
C SER A 11 6.59 -26.43 -6.18
N ALA A 12 6.13 -26.65 -7.41
CA ALA A 12 4.71 -26.57 -7.76
C ALA A 12 3.89 -27.66 -7.02
N ASN A 13 4.38 -28.89 -6.98
CA ASN A 13 3.74 -30.00 -6.26
C ASN A 13 3.66 -29.73 -4.76
N ASN A 14 4.69 -29.16 -4.16
CA ASN A 14 4.70 -28.82 -2.73
C ASN A 14 3.63 -27.76 -2.37
N ILE A 15 3.40 -26.77 -3.24
CA ILE A 15 2.32 -25.80 -3.05
C ILE A 15 0.95 -26.46 -3.19
N GLN A 16 0.81 -27.38 -4.17
CA GLN A 16 -0.43 -28.15 -4.35
C GLN A 16 -0.74 -29.07 -3.16
N ASN A 17 0.28 -29.63 -2.51
CA ASN A 17 0.14 -30.42 -1.27
C ASN A 17 -0.45 -29.60 -0.12
N LEU A 18 -0.28 -28.29 -0.11
CA LEU A 18 -0.95 -27.36 0.80
C LEU A 18 -2.42 -27.08 0.42
N GLY A 19 -2.92 -27.63 -0.69
CA GLY A 19 -4.25 -27.37 -1.22
C GLY A 19 -4.38 -26.05 -1.96
N LEU A 20 -3.26 -25.42 -2.36
CA LEU A 20 -3.19 -24.11 -3.00
C LEU A 20 -2.63 -24.21 -4.42
N ARG A 21 -3.09 -23.36 -5.34
CA ARG A 21 -2.54 -23.21 -6.70
C ARG A 21 -1.26 -22.39 -6.70
N GLU A 22 -1.18 -21.42 -5.78
CA GLU A 22 -0.08 -20.48 -5.64
C GLU A 22 -0.05 -19.96 -4.20
N ILE A 23 1.03 -19.30 -3.81
CA ILE A 23 1.11 -18.57 -2.55
C ILE A 23 0.35 -17.25 -2.72
N PRO A 24 -0.78 -17.01 -2.02
CA PRO A 24 -1.62 -15.83 -2.24
C PRO A 24 -1.05 -14.56 -1.63
N PHE A 25 -0.03 -14.65 -0.80
CA PHE A 25 0.58 -13.52 -0.13
C PHE A 25 1.65 -12.88 -1.01
N THR A 26 1.48 -11.59 -1.34
CA THR A 26 2.44 -10.84 -2.14
C THR A 26 2.77 -9.52 -1.48
N GLU A 27 4.05 -9.16 -1.49
CA GLU A 27 4.53 -7.85 -1.06
C GLU A 27 4.49 -6.82 -2.20
N SER A 28 4.21 -7.26 -3.42
CA SER A 28 4.09 -6.37 -4.57
C SER A 28 2.97 -5.37 -4.39
N PRO A 29 3.16 -4.11 -4.82
CA PRO A 29 2.10 -3.13 -4.83
C PRO A 29 0.88 -3.66 -5.57
N THR A 30 -0.30 -3.39 -5.03
CA THR A 30 -1.58 -3.73 -5.66
C THR A 30 -1.70 -2.99 -6.99
N ASP A 31 -2.09 -3.69 -8.06
CA ASP A 31 -2.28 -3.12 -9.40
C ASP A 31 -3.78 -3.02 -9.71
N LEU A 32 -4.17 -1.98 -10.47
CA LEU A 32 -5.54 -1.78 -10.98
C LEU A 32 -6.06 -2.97 -11.80
N GLN A 33 -5.18 -3.72 -12.45
CA GLN A 33 -5.54 -4.88 -13.27
C GLN A 33 -5.65 -6.17 -12.47
N ASN A 34 -5.36 -6.13 -11.19
CA ASN A 34 -5.38 -7.31 -10.34
C ASN A 34 -6.82 -7.66 -9.94
N LYS A 35 -7.47 -8.53 -10.72
CA LYS A 35 -8.81 -9.09 -10.42
C LYS A 35 -8.89 -9.80 -9.07
N THR A 36 -7.75 -10.09 -8.46
CA THR A 36 -7.65 -10.75 -7.16
C THR A 36 -8.02 -9.77 -6.04
N LEU A 37 -7.81 -8.46 -6.21
CA LEU A 37 -8.11 -7.45 -5.20
C LEU A 37 -9.58 -7.53 -4.74
N ASP A 38 -10.52 -7.58 -5.66
CA ASP A 38 -11.97 -7.68 -5.36
C ASP A 38 -12.31 -8.87 -4.44
N ARG A 39 -11.48 -9.92 -4.45
CA ARG A 39 -11.67 -11.16 -3.66
C ARG A 39 -10.97 -11.12 -2.31
N ILE A 40 -9.82 -10.46 -2.23
CA ILE A 40 -8.99 -10.43 -1.02
C ILE A 40 -9.23 -9.19 -0.16
N PHE A 41 -9.77 -8.09 -0.74
CA PHE A 41 -10.04 -6.87 0.01
C PHE A 41 -11.02 -7.15 1.15
N THR A 42 -10.63 -6.79 2.36
CA THR A 42 -11.35 -7.16 3.58
C THR A 42 -11.33 -6.03 4.58
N GLY A 43 -12.46 -5.85 5.25
CA GLY A 43 -12.63 -4.78 6.24
C GLY A 43 -12.87 -3.42 5.57
N ARG A 44 -12.73 -2.38 6.36
CA ARG A 44 -12.91 -0.98 5.92
C ARG A 44 -14.33 -0.62 5.49
N GLU A 45 -15.33 -1.42 5.89
CA GLU A 45 -16.73 -1.16 5.53
C GLU A 45 -17.20 0.21 6.02
N LYS A 46 -16.73 0.65 7.19
CA LYS A 46 -17.05 1.96 7.77
C LYS A 46 -16.47 3.08 6.90
N GLU A 47 -15.19 2.97 6.54
CA GLU A 47 -14.49 3.94 5.72
C GLU A 47 -15.04 3.97 4.29
N LEU A 48 -15.29 2.80 3.68
CA LEU A 48 -15.95 2.71 2.37
C LEU A 48 -17.32 3.38 2.38
N ARG A 49 -18.15 3.13 3.43
CA ARG A 49 -19.44 3.77 3.57
C ARG A 49 -19.34 5.29 3.64
N GLN A 50 -18.37 5.83 4.37
CA GLN A 50 -18.13 7.27 4.44
C GLN A 50 -17.78 7.85 3.06
N VAL A 51 -16.90 7.19 2.31
CA VAL A 51 -16.54 7.63 0.95
C VAL A 51 -17.73 7.55 0.01
N PHE A 52 -18.43 6.41 -0.05
CA PHE A 52 -19.54 6.23 -0.99
C PHE A 52 -20.75 7.14 -0.68
N ASN A 53 -20.95 7.52 0.59
CA ASN A 53 -21.97 8.50 0.95
C ASN A 53 -21.69 9.88 0.35
N LEU A 54 -20.43 10.28 0.24
CA LEU A 54 -20.04 11.53 -0.43
C LEU A 54 -20.40 11.50 -1.92
N PHE A 55 -20.20 10.37 -2.58
CA PHE A 55 -20.51 10.21 -4.00
C PHE A 55 -22.03 10.17 -4.30
N GLN A 56 -22.91 10.02 -3.30
CA GLN A 56 -24.37 10.16 -3.51
C GLN A 56 -24.77 11.62 -3.74
N ASN A 57 -24.02 12.58 -3.25
CA ASN A 57 -24.20 13.99 -3.53
C ASN A 57 -23.41 14.37 -4.77
N ARG A 58 -24.01 15.08 -5.73
CA ARG A 58 -23.37 15.46 -7.00
C ARG A 58 -22.32 16.57 -6.87
N GLU A 59 -22.06 17.05 -5.67
CA GLU A 59 -21.03 18.04 -5.41
C GLU A 59 -19.63 17.44 -5.52
N ARG A 60 -18.69 18.23 -5.97
CA ARG A 60 -17.28 17.86 -6.08
C ARG A 60 -16.68 17.70 -4.70
N ARG A 61 -15.91 16.66 -4.50
CA ARG A 61 -15.37 16.31 -3.20
C ARG A 61 -13.88 16.01 -3.29
N ARG A 62 -13.21 16.39 -2.23
CA ARG A 62 -11.78 16.18 -2.03
C ARG A 62 -11.60 15.27 -0.85
N ILE A 63 -11.01 14.14 -1.11
CA ILE A 63 -10.85 13.07 -0.14
C ILE A 63 -9.36 12.87 0.11
N LEU A 64 -8.97 12.89 1.36
CA LEU A 64 -7.64 12.54 1.80
C LEU A 64 -7.70 11.23 2.59
N ILE A 65 -6.96 10.23 2.12
CA ILE A 65 -6.77 8.95 2.80
C ILE A 65 -5.35 8.94 3.32
N TYR A 66 -5.18 8.83 4.63
CA TYR A 66 -3.85 8.81 5.21
C TYR A 66 -3.71 7.69 6.22
N GLY A 67 -2.48 7.26 6.43
CA GLY A 67 -2.15 6.16 7.31
C GLY A 67 -0.72 5.71 7.09
N ARG A 68 -0.25 4.82 7.91
CA ARG A 68 1.14 4.33 7.90
C ARG A 68 1.47 3.58 6.61
N ILE A 69 2.75 3.40 6.37
CA ILE A 69 3.23 2.59 5.26
C ILE A 69 2.74 1.14 5.47
N GLY A 70 2.24 0.52 4.38
CA GLY A 70 1.76 -0.86 4.45
C GLY A 70 0.36 -1.09 5.03
N ILE A 71 -0.36 -0.02 5.47
CA ILE A 71 -1.72 -0.13 6.04
C ILE A 71 -2.82 -0.41 4.99
N GLY A 72 -2.49 -0.39 3.70
CA GLY A 72 -3.44 -0.68 2.62
C GLY A 72 -4.10 0.54 1.98
N LYS A 73 -3.50 1.74 2.03
CA LYS A 73 -4.03 2.97 1.39
C LYS A 73 -4.31 2.77 -0.11
N THR A 74 -3.31 2.29 -0.83
CA THR A 74 -3.42 1.99 -2.27
C THR A 74 -4.52 0.97 -2.55
N ALA A 75 -4.59 -0.14 -1.80
CA ALA A 75 -5.62 -1.15 -1.97
C ALA A 75 -7.03 -0.58 -1.73
N PHE A 76 -7.19 0.25 -0.70
CA PHE A 76 -8.44 0.93 -0.39
C PHE A 76 -8.85 1.92 -1.50
N LEU A 77 -7.89 2.70 -2.02
CA LEU A 77 -8.10 3.60 -3.14
C LEU A 77 -8.54 2.85 -4.40
N LEU A 78 -7.84 1.77 -4.75
CA LEU A 78 -8.13 0.97 -5.95
C LEU A 78 -9.47 0.26 -5.85
N GLU A 79 -9.87 -0.23 -4.67
CA GLU A 79 -11.20 -0.80 -4.44
C GLU A 79 -12.30 0.23 -4.70
N ILE A 80 -12.16 1.46 -4.20
CA ILE A 80 -13.11 2.54 -4.49
C ILE A 80 -13.21 2.80 -5.99
N LEU A 81 -12.07 2.92 -6.68
CA LEU A 81 -12.05 3.15 -8.12
C LEU A 81 -12.72 2.00 -8.89
N SER A 82 -12.44 0.75 -8.52
CA SER A 82 -13.04 -0.45 -9.10
C SER A 82 -14.57 -0.41 -8.97
N VAL A 83 -15.08 -0.14 -7.77
CA VAL A 83 -16.52 -0.02 -7.53
C VAL A 83 -17.14 1.11 -8.34
N LEU A 84 -16.53 2.30 -8.36
CA LEU A 84 -17.05 3.45 -9.10
C LEU A 84 -17.06 3.19 -10.60
N THR A 85 -16.02 2.60 -11.16
CA THR A 85 -15.96 2.22 -12.59
C THR A 85 -17.08 1.27 -12.96
N ARG A 86 -17.41 0.29 -12.11
CA ARG A 86 -18.50 -0.66 -12.36
C ARG A 86 -19.90 -0.05 -12.15
N LYS A 87 -20.08 0.81 -11.14
CA LYS A 87 -21.38 1.33 -10.73
C LYS A 87 -21.72 2.68 -11.34
N ARG A 88 -20.74 3.44 -11.83
CA ARG A 88 -20.92 4.75 -12.48
C ARG A 88 -20.16 4.83 -13.79
N PRO A 89 -20.59 4.10 -14.83
CA PRO A 89 -19.87 4.03 -16.12
C PRO A 89 -19.77 5.36 -16.86
N LYS A 90 -20.58 6.35 -16.49
CA LYS A 90 -20.52 7.73 -17.01
C LYS A 90 -19.60 8.65 -16.18
N MET A 91 -18.89 8.12 -15.21
CA MET A 91 -17.86 8.81 -14.46
C MET A 91 -16.50 8.30 -14.92
N LEU A 92 -15.60 9.21 -15.26
CA LEU A 92 -14.21 8.87 -15.57
C LEU A 92 -13.43 8.75 -14.26
N THR A 93 -12.82 7.59 -14.01
CA THR A 93 -11.89 7.39 -12.90
C THR A 93 -10.48 7.26 -13.43
N THR A 94 -9.53 7.92 -12.81
CA THR A 94 -8.11 7.85 -13.17
C THR A 94 -7.24 7.66 -11.94
N TYR A 95 -6.11 7.00 -12.11
CA TYR A 95 -5.14 6.69 -11.05
C TYR A 95 -3.72 6.98 -11.52
N ILE A 96 -2.94 7.56 -10.63
CA ILE A 96 -1.52 7.76 -10.81
C ILE A 96 -0.81 7.77 -9.44
N SER A 97 0.37 7.15 -9.36
CA SER A 97 1.31 7.36 -8.26
C SER A 97 2.04 8.69 -8.50
N LEU A 98 2.19 9.52 -7.49
CA LEU A 98 2.85 10.82 -7.59
C LEU A 98 4.34 10.63 -7.89
N PRO A 99 4.85 11.07 -9.05
CA PRO A 99 6.29 11.05 -9.31
C PRO A 99 7.02 12.05 -8.41
N SER A 100 8.25 11.71 -8.00
CA SER A 100 9.03 12.49 -7.02
C SER A 100 9.31 13.94 -7.44
N GLU A 101 9.36 14.22 -8.72
CA GLU A 101 9.78 15.53 -9.28
C GLU A 101 8.61 16.38 -9.79
N LEU A 102 7.40 15.84 -9.86
CA LEU A 102 6.25 16.54 -10.40
C LEU A 102 5.43 17.25 -9.34
N ASP A 103 4.72 18.31 -9.76
CA ASP A 103 3.65 18.94 -9.00
C ASP A 103 2.31 18.20 -9.22
N LEU A 104 1.32 18.50 -8.36
CA LEU A 104 0.01 17.86 -8.43
C LEU A 104 -0.77 18.22 -9.70
N ALA A 105 -0.61 19.43 -10.25
CA ALA A 105 -1.30 19.85 -11.46
C ALA A 105 -0.80 19.06 -12.68
N THR A 106 0.52 18.96 -12.83
CA THR A 106 1.15 18.18 -13.89
C THR A 106 0.80 16.69 -13.74
N THR A 107 0.83 16.16 -12.52
CA THR A 107 0.46 14.77 -12.23
C THR A 107 -0.99 14.48 -12.60
N ALA A 108 -1.91 15.36 -12.20
CA ALA A 108 -3.34 15.24 -12.54
C ALA A 108 -3.59 15.34 -14.05
N LEU A 109 -2.88 16.24 -14.74
CA LEU A 109 -2.93 16.37 -16.20
C LEU A 109 -2.50 15.08 -16.90
N ILE A 110 -1.39 14.49 -16.46
CA ILE A 110 -0.89 13.23 -17.01
C ILE A 110 -1.89 12.10 -16.77
N ALA A 111 -2.42 11.98 -15.55
CA ALA A 111 -3.40 10.96 -15.20
C ALA A 111 -4.65 11.04 -16.08
N LEU A 112 -5.19 12.26 -16.23
CA LEU A 112 -6.38 12.50 -17.04
C LEU A 112 -6.11 12.28 -18.54
N ALA A 113 -4.98 12.74 -19.06
CA ALA A 113 -4.61 12.56 -20.45
C ALA A 113 -4.41 11.07 -20.83
N LYS A 114 -3.81 10.28 -19.93
CA LYS A 114 -3.69 8.81 -20.11
C LYS A 114 -5.06 8.12 -20.12
N ALA A 115 -6.02 8.62 -19.35
CA ALA A 115 -7.37 8.06 -19.28
C ALA A 115 -8.24 8.42 -20.52
N LEU A 116 -7.75 9.29 -21.39
CA LEU A 116 -8.41 9.74 -22.62
C LEU A 116 -7.59 9.39 -23.89
N PRO A 117 -7.40 8.09 -24.18
CA PRO A 117 -6.53 7.65 -25.28
C PRO A 117 -7.02 8.07 -26.68
N ASP A 118 -8.30 8.32 -26.82
CA ASP A 118 -8.93 8.73 -28.10
C ASP A 118 -9.06 10.25 -28.25
N ASP A 119 -8.61 11.04 -27.29
CA ASP A 119 -8.61 12.50 -27.37
C ASP A 119 -7.27 13.01 -27.92
N ASP A 120 -7.26 13.53 -29.13
CA ASP A 120 -6.04 13.99 -29.80
C ASP A 120 -5.35 15.14 -29.06
N TRP A 121 -6.09 15.98 -28.33
CA TRP A 121 -5.48 17.04 -27.56
C TRP A 121 -4.77 16.49 -26.33
N ALA A 122 -5.38 15.52 -25.63
CA ALA A 122 -4.77 14.83 -24.50
C ALA A 122 -3.47 14.12 -24.91
N GLN A 123 -3.51 13.41 -26.06
CA GLN A 123 -2.33 12.70 -26.56
C GLN A 123 -1.20 13.67 -26.96
N ARG A 124 -1.52 14.84 -27.55
CA ARG A 124 -0.52 15.88 -27.83
C ARG A 124 0.11 16.43 -26.55
N GLN A 125 -0.65 16.61 -25.46
CA GLN A 125 -0.08 17.04 -24.17
C GLN A 125 0.90 16.01 -23.62
N LEU A 126 0.58 14.71 -23.67
CA LEU A 126 1.51 13.66 -23.25
C LEU A 126 2.79 13.68 -24.07
N HIS A 127 2.66 13.76 -25.41
CA HIS A 127 3.81 13.82 -26.31
C HIS A 127 4.72 15.03 -26.02
N GLN A 128 4.14 16.23 -25.81
CA GLN A 128 4.89 17.43 -25.44
C GLN A 128 5.64 17.30 -24.10
N MET A 129 5.13 16.49 -23.19
CA MET A 129 5.79 16.17 -21.91
C MET A 129 6.78 15.00 -22.02
N GLY A 130 7.03 14.47 -23.23
CA GLY A 130 7.91 13.32 -23.45
C GLY A 130 7.34 11.98 -23.00
N ILE A 131 6.01 11.91 -22.78
CA ILE A 131 5.34 10.68 -22.33
C ILE A 131 4.80 9.96 -23.56
N PRO A 132 5.13 8.67 -23.79
CA PRO A 132 4.66 7.91 -24.93
C PRO A 132 3.13 7.82 -24.97
N THR A 133 2.56 8.06 -26.14
CA THR A 133 1.12 7.93 -26.38
C THR A 133 0.71 6.47 -26.55
N ALA A 134 -0.58 6.18 -26.38
CA ALA A 134 -1.12 4.83 -26.58
C ALA A 134 -0.86 4.29 -28.01
N LYS A 135 -0.80 5.17 -29.02
CA LYS A 135 -0.48 4.81 -30.42
C LYS A 135 0.99 4.40 -30.56
N GLU A 136 1.92 5.20 -30.01
CA GLU A 136 3.37 4.91 -30.04
C GLU A 136 3.72 3.61 -29.30
N ILE A 137 3.00 3.30 -28.21
CA ILE A 137 3.17 2.02 -27.50
C ILE A 137 2.72 0.85 -28.37
N LYS A 138 1.57 0.96 -29.07
CA LYS A 138 1.07 -0.09 -29.97
C LYS A 138 2.00 -0.31 -31.17
N GLU A 139 2.52 0.75 -31.76
CA GLU A 139 3.45 0.67 -32.90
C GLU A 139 4.76 -0.02 -32.50
N ARG A 140 5.38 0.37 -31.38
CA ARG A 140 6.59 -0.29 -30.85
C ARG A 140 6.38 -1.77 -30.51
N THR A 141 5.19 -2.14 -30.02
CA THR A 141 4.86 -3.53 -29.69
C THR A 141 4.64 -4.37 -30.95
N SER A 142 4.09 -3.79 -32.01
CA SER A 142 3.90 -4.48 -33.31
C SER A 142 5.20 -4.70 -34.08
N GLU A 143 6.16 -3.81 -33.96
CA GLU A 143 7.49 -3.96 -34.57
C GLU A 143 8.37 -5.01 -33.86
N ALA A 144 8.15 -5.27 -32.57
CA ALA A 144 8.95 -6.20 -31.79
C ALA A 144 8.59 -7.70 -31.98
N GLY A 145 7.53 -8.02 -32.74
CA GLY A 145 7.26 -9.37 -33.29
C GLY A 145 7.23 -10.55 -32.30
N THR A 146 6.92 -10.36 -31.04
CA THR A 146 6.84 -11.43 -30.04
C THR A 146 5.68 -11.22 -29.07
N ASN A 147 5.06 -12.34 -28.67
CA ASN A 147 3.94 -12.45 -27.73
C ASN A 147 4.27 -12.00 -26.30
N ALA A 148 4.81 -10.81 -26.13
CA ALA A 148 4.98 -10.19 -24.84
C ALA A 148 3.78 -9.28 -24.57
N VAL A 149 2.89 -9.72 -23.68
CA VAL A 149 1.92 -8.84 -23.01
C VAL A 149 2.72 -7.82 -22.21
N PHE A 150 3.08 -6.72 -22.86
CA PHE A 150 3.70 -5.58 -22.18
C PHE A 150 2.61 -4.86 -21.39
N VAL A 151 2.38 -5.29 -20.16
CA VAL A 151 1.82 -4.44 -19.11
C VAL A 151 2.87 -3.36 -18.86
N GLY A 152 2.67 -2.19 -19.47
CA GLY A 152 3.62 -1.08 -19.38
C GLY A 152 3.71 -0.51 -17.97
N LYS A 153 4.45 -1.17 -17.09
CA LYS A 153 5.15 -0.50 -16.03
C LYS A 153 6.29 0.27 -16.71
N PHE A 154 6.02 1.51 -17.08
CA PHE A 154 7.12 2.42 -17.36
C PHE A 154 7.90 2.55 -16.03
N SER A 155 9.10 2.00 -16.01
CA SER A 155 10.03 2.26 -14.93
C SER A 155 10.23 3.77 -14.86
N GLU A 156 10.11 4.36 -13.67
CA GLU A 156 10.43 5.78 -13.42
C GLU A 156 11.84 6.19 -13.92
N LYS A 157 12.68 5.22 -14.23
CA LYS A 157 14.07 5.44 -14.68
C LYS A 157 14.22 5.85 -16.14
N ASP A 158 13.19 5.63 -16.98
CA ASP A 158 13.38 5.77 -18.43
C ASP A 158 12.80 7.06 -19.02
N ILE A 159 12.04 7.84 -18.26
CA ILE A 159 11.40 9.07 -18.73
C ILE A 159 11.50 10.12 -17.62
N ALA A 160 12.27 11.18 -17.84
CA ALA A 160 12.14 12.43 -17.10
C ALA A 160 11.06 13.29 -17.79
N PRO A 161 9.81 13.28 -17.34
CA PRO A 161 8.76 14.05 -17.99
C PRO A 161 9.05 15.53 -17.84
N THR A 162 9.04 16.25 -18.94
CA THR A 162 9.16 17.70 -18.95
C THR A 162 7.90 18.29 -18.34
N LYS A 163 8.01 19.23 -17.41
CA LYS A 163 6.85 19.93 -16.85
C LYS A 163 6.05 20.61 -17.95
N ALA A 164 4.73 20.47 -17.89
CA ALA A 164 3.85 21.24 -18.78
C ALA A 164 4.07 22.73 -18.50
N GLN A 165 4.08 23.56 -19.54
CA GLN A 165 4.33 24.99 -19.39
C GLN A 165 3.25 25.70 -18.56
N TYR A 166 1.98 25.27 -18.72
CA TYR A 166 0.82 25.77 -17.95
C TYR A 166 -0.06 24.60 -17.50
N PRO A 167 0.37 23.81 -16.51
CA PRO A 167 -0.31 22.55 -16.18
C PRO A 167 -1.74 22.75 -15.67
N THR A 168 -2.00 23.79 -14.90
CA THR A 168 -3.34 24.11 -14.39
C THR A 168 -4.31 24.44 -15.53
N VAL A 169 -3.91 25.31 -16.46
CA VAL A 169 -4.75 25.69 -17.59
C VAL A 169 -5.01 24.50 -18.52
N SER A 170 -3.97 23.71 -18.80
CA SER A 170 -4.10 22.51 -19.61
C SER A 170 -5.02 21.48 -18.95
N LEU A 171 -4.93 21.32 -17.62
CA LEU A 171 -5.82 20.44 -16.86
C LEU A 171 -7.28 20.91 -16.95
N GLU A 172 -7.55 22.19 -16.80
CA GLU A 172 -8.91 22.73 -16.91
C GLU A 172 -9.52 22.51 -18.27
N ILE A 173 -8.77 22.76 -19.36
CA ILE A 173 -9.22 22.50 -20.72
C ILE A 173 -9.53 21.02 -20.90
N LEU A 174 -8.66 20.13 -20.42
CA LEU A 174 -8.86 18.69 -20.54
C LEU A 174 -10.04 18.19 -19.69
N LEU A 175 -10.26 18.78 -18.52
CA LEU A 175 -11.43 18.49 -17.70
C LEU A 175 -12.74 18.87 -18.39
N ASP A 176 -12.81 20.02 -19.07
CA ASP A 176 -14.01 20.42 -19.80
C ASP A 176 -14.32 19.41 -20.91
N ARG A 177 -13.33 19.02 -21.69
CA ARG A 177 -13.46 17.98 -22.71
C ARG A 177 -13.88 16.61 -22.15
N ALA A 178 -13.30 16.22 -21.01
CA ALA A 178 -13.65 14.99 -20.32
C ALA A 178 -15.10 15.00 -19.82
N LEU A 179 -15.55 16.12 -19.26
CA LEU A 179 -16.91 16.27 -18.73
C LEU A 179 -18.00 16.24 -19.81
N GLU A 180 -17.70 16.62 -21.05
CA GLU A 180 -18.61 16.43 -22.18
C GLU A 180 -18.89 14.93 -22.45
N LYS A 181 -17.88 14.09 -22.28
CA LYS A 181 -17.97 12.63 -22.51
C LYS A 181 -18.44 11.88 -21.26
N TYR A 182 -18.09 12.37 -20.07
CA TYR A 182 -18.36 11.75 -18.77
C TYR A 182 -19.19 12.68 -17.86
N PRO A 183 -20.52 12.77 -18.09
CA PRO A 183 -21.36 13.76 -17.41
C PRO A 183 -21.54 13.54 -15.90
N ASP A 184 -21.26 12.34 -15.39
CA ASP A 184 -21.29 12.05 -13.95
C ASP A 184 -20.06 12.55 -13.21
N GLY A 185 -19.04 13.05 -13.95
CA GLY A 185 -17.84 13.69 -13.40
C GLY A 185 -16.54 12.97 -13.73
N VAL A 186 -15.46 13.56 -13.23
CA VAL A 186 -14.09 13.05 -13.36
C VAL A 186 -13.51 12.92 -11.95
N LEU A 187 -12.99 11.74 -11.60
CA LEU A 187 -12.27 11.46 -10.37
C LEU A 187 -10.79 11.24 -10.67
N ILE A 188 -9.92 12.05 -10.09
CA ILE A 188 -8.48 11.95 -10.20
C ILE A 188 -7.93 11.44 -8.86
N ALA A 189 -7.41 10.22 -8.87
CA ALA A 189 -6.79 9.59 -7.73
C ALA A 189 -5.26 9.69 -7.84
N ILE A 190 -4.62 10.33 -6.86
CA ILE A 190 -3.17 10.51 -6.79
C ILE A 190 -2.68 9.81 -5.52
N ASP A 191 -1.86 8.79 -5.70
CA ASP A 191 -1.31 7.96 -4.64
C ASP A 191 0.13 8.39 -4.28
N ASP A 192 0.65 7.86 -3.18
CA ASP A 192 2.06 7.95 -2.80
C ASP A 192 2.59 9.37 -2.46
N LEU A 193 1.75 10.28 -1.92
CA LEU A 193 2.27 11.52 -1.36
C LEU A 193 3.29 11.28 -0.23
N ASP A 194 3.26 10.11 0.40
CA ASP A 194 4.17 9.70 1.46
C ASP A 194 5.60 9.39 0.98
N LYS A 195 5.82 9.23 -0.31
CA LYS A 195 7.17 9.16 -0.90
C LYS A 195 7.90 10.51 -0.90
N GLN A 196 7.17 11.60 -0.66
CA GLN A 196 7.72 12.96 -0.57
C GLN A 196 8.07 13.31 0.87
N ASN A 197 9.08 14.17 1.06
CA ASN A 197 9.34 14.69 2.39
C ASN A 197 8.20 15.62 2.87
N PRO A 198 7.99 15.77 4.19
CA PRO A 198 6.86 16.54 4.74
C PRO A 198 6.80 18.01 4.29
N ARG A 199 7.93 18.66 4.03
CA ARG A 199 7.97 20.03 3.52
C ARG A 199 7.45 20.09 2.09
N ARG A 200 7.88 19.14 1.25
CA ARG A 200 7.44 19.04 -0.13
C ARG A 200 5.94 18.77 -0.23
N VAL A 201 5.40 17.89 0.62
CA VAL A 201 3.95 17.64 0.67
C VAL A 201 3.17 18.93 0.96
N ARG A 202 3.63 19.76 1.91
CA ARG A 202 2.99 21.05 2.22
C ARG A 202 3.03 22.02 1.05
N GLU A 203 4.17 22.16 0.38
CA GLU A 203 4.31 22.98 -0.83
C GLU A 203 3.35 22.51 -1.93
N LEU A 204 3.34 21.21 -2.21
CA LEU A 204 2.45 20.59 -3.21
C LEU A 204 0.97 20.86 -2.90
N MET A 205 0.55 20.77 -1.64
CA MET A 205 -0.82 21.06 -1.23
C MET A 205 -1.17 22.54 -1.34
N HIS A 206 -0.26 23.43 -0.96
CA HIS A 206 -0.45 24.87 -1.09
C HIS A 206 -0.61 25.27 -2.56
N ASP A 207 0.28 24.82 -3.43
CA ASP A 207 0.27 25.13 -4.86
C ASP A 207 -0.94 24.52 -5.59
N ALA A 208 -1.45 23.39 -5.10
CA ALA A 208 -2.58 22.69 -5.69
C ALA A 208 -3.97 23.20 -5.27
N GLN A 209 -4.09 24.17 -4.37
CA GLN A 209 -5.39 24.63 -3.87
C GLN A 209 -6.36 25.02 -5.00
N GLY A 210 -5.85 25.66 -6.07
CA GLY A 210 -6.65 26.06 -7.22
C GLY A 210 -7.27 24.86 -7.93
N ILE A 211 -6.48 23.86 -8.26
CA ILE A 211 -6.95 22.65 -8.96
C ILE A 211 -7.85 21.78 -8.07
N LEU A 212 -7.52 21.65 -6.80
CA LEU A 212 -8.32 20.87 -5.85
C LEU A 212 -9.73 21.47 -5.66
N LYS A 213 -9.87 22.79 -5.78
CA LYS A 213 -11.17 23.49 -5.78
C LYS A 213 -11.86 23.51 -7.16
N GLY A 214 -11.23 22.91 -8.17
CA GLY A 214 -11.70 22.88 -9.56
C GLY A 214 -12.87 21.94 -9.84
N LYS A 215 -13.02 21.54 -11.12
CA LYS A 215 -14.16 20.78 -11.64
C LYS A 215 -14.11 19.29 -11.37
N ALA A 216 -12.95 18.73 -11.00
CA ALA A 216 -12.75 17.32 -10.74
C ALA A 216 -12.95 16.95 -9.28
N TRP A 217 -13.23 15.68 -9.04
CA TRP A 217 -13.06 15.03 -7.76
C TRP A 217 -11.59 14.66 -7.57
N PHE A 218 -11.07 14.84 -6.37
CA PHE A 218 -9.71 14.42 -6.02
C PHE A 218 -9.73 13.45 -4.86
N MET A 219 -8.95 12.39 -5.00
CA MET A 219 -8.67 11.45 -3.94
C MET A 219 -7.16 11.27 -3.81
N LEU A 220 -6.63 11.68 -2.67
CA LEU A 220 -5.19 11.69 -2.42
C LEU A 220 -4.86 10.70 -1.31
N THR A 221 -3.69 10.03 -1.40
CA THR A 221 -3.19 9.21 -0.29
C THR A 221 -1.86 9.76 0.24
N GLY A 222 -1.62 9.56 1.55
CA GLY A 222 -0.39 10.04 2.16
C GLY A 222 -0.08 9.46 3.53
N HIS A 223 1.10 9.82 4.06
CA HIS A 223 1.57 9.41 5.37
C HIS A 223 1.20 10.46 6.44
N PRO A 224 0.90 10.05 7.69
CA PRO A 224 0.57 10.99 8.77
C PRO A 224 1.61 12.08 8.99
N LEU A 225 2.92 11.76 8.92
CA LEU A 225 3.99 12.73 9.11
C LEU A 225 4.01 13.88 8.09
N GLY A 226 3.60 13.59 6.85
CA GLY A 226 3.52 14.61 5.80
C GLY A 226 2.21 15.40 5.83
N ILE A 227 1.18 14.88 6.49
CA ILE A 227 -0.20 15.36 6.38
C ILE A 227 -0.73 15.88 7.71
N THR A 228 -0.20 15.43 8.84
CA THR A 228 -0.64 15.83 10.19
C THR A 228 -0.05 17.15 10.65
N GLY A 229 -0.65 17.74 11.65
CA GLY A 229 -0.24 19.03 12.20
C GLY A 229 -0.79 20.19 11.40
N ASP A 230 0.08 21.01 10.84
CA ASP A 230 -0.30 22.26 10.17
C ASP A 230 -1.23 22.07 8.97
N LEU A 231 -1.07 20.98 8.19
CA LEU A 231 -1.92 20.72 6.99
C LEU A 231 -3.37 20.43 7.36
N LEU A 232 -3.61 19.66 8.41
CA LEU A 232 -4.98 19.38 8.87
C LEU A 232 -5.61 20.57 9.60
N THR A 233 -4.80 21.47 10.13
CA THR A 233 -5.25 22.64 10.90
C THR A 233 -5.21 23.94 10.09
N SER A 234 -4.15 24.20 9.33
CA SER A 234 -4.00 25.44 8.53
C SER A 234 -4.82 25.40 7.25
N GLU A 235 -4.97 24.24 6.64
CA GLU A 235 -5.76 24.01 5.43
C GLU A 235 -7.15 23.41 5.77
N ARG A 236 -7.73 23.85 6.91
CA ARG A 236 -9.11 23.47 7.27
C ARG A 236 -10.06 23.82 6.13
N GLY A 237 -10.77 22.80 5.62
CA GLY A 237 -11.71 22.93 4.51
C GLY A 237 -11.10 22.69 3.13
N LEU A 238 -9.81 22.34 3.02
CA LEU A 238 -9.26 21.86 1.75
C LEU A 238 -9.84 20.50 1.36
N PHE A 239 -10.03 19.61 2.34
CA PHE A 239 -10.62 18.29 2.15
C PHE A 239 -12.00 18.18 2.79
N ASP A 240 -12.96 17.65 2.04
CA ASP A 240 -14.33 17.42 2.51
C ASP A 240 -14.41 16.15 3.38
N LEU A 241 -13.48 15.22 3.17
CA LEU A 241 -13.33 14.00 3.98
C LEU A 241 -11.86 13.69 4.19
N GLN A 242 -11.49 13.45 5.43
CA GLN A 242 -10.16 12.99 5.83
C GLN A 242 -10.33 11.65 6.54
N LEU A 243 -9.77 10.60 5.94
CA LEU A 243 -9.86 9.23 6.45
C LEU A 243 -8.49 8.77 6.92
N LYS A 244 -8.36 8.52 8.20
CA LYS A 244 -7.22 7.83 8.77
C LYS A 244 -7.47 6.33 8.69
N LEU A 245 -6.61 5.60 7.99
CA LEU A 245 -6.60 4.14 8.03
C LEU A 245 -5.72 3.66 9.19
N GLU A 246 -6.30 2.84 10.03
CA GLU A 246 -5.62 2.23 11.18
C GLU A 246 -5.43 0.73 10.94
N GLU A 247 -4.74 0.05 11.84
CA GLU A 247 -4.55 -1.39 11.81
C GLU A 247 -5.91 -2.11 11.84
N LEU A 248 -6.00 -3.25 11.16
CA LEU A 248 -7.20 -4.08 11.17
C LEU A 248 -7.30 -4.81 12.53
N ASP A 249 -8.51 -4.94 13.04
CA ASP A 249 -8.73 -5.76 14.23
C ASP A 249 -8.53 -7.27 13.95
N GLN A 250 -8.43 -8.06 15.01
CA GLN A 250 -8.16 -9.49 14.87
C GLN A 250 -9.25 -10.25 14.10
N PRO A 251 -10.55 -10.03 14.33
CA PRO A 251 -11.59 -10.68 13.54
C PRO A 251 -11.50 -10.37 12.04
N THR A 252 -11.25 -9.11 11.70
CA THR A 252 -11.08 -8.66 10.32
C THR A 252 -9.82 -9.27 9.69
N THR A 253 -8.72 -9.33 10.44
CA THR A 253 -7.47 -9.96 9.98
C THR A 253 -7.64 -11.46 9.75
N TYR A 254 -8.41 -12.14 10.60
CA TYR A 254 -8.74 -13.55 10.42
C TYR A 254 -9.60 -13.78 9.17
N LYS A 255 -10.61 -12.94 8.94
CA LYS A 255 -11.41 -12.97 7.70
C LYS A 255 -10.55 -12.68 6.47
N MET A 256 -9.59 -11.75 6.57
CA MET A 256 -8.62 -11.48 5.52
C MET A 256 -7.79 -12.73 5.19
N LEU A 257 -7.33 -13.49 6.19
CA LEU A 257 -6.63 -14.76 5.98
C LEU A 257 -7.48 -15.75 5.16
N ILE A 258 -8.75 -15.92 5.53
CA ILE A 258 -9.68 -16.80 4.81
C ILE A 258 -9.81 -16.37 3.34
N ASN A 259 -10.01 -15.08 3.08
CA ASN A 259 -10.16 -14.55 1.73
C ASN A 259 -8.89 -14.75 0.88
N TYR A 260 -7.71 -14.54 1.45
CA TYR A 260 -6.42 -14.81 0.78
C TYR A 260 -6.29 -16.29 0.42
N LEU A 261 -6.54 -17.18 1.37
CA LEU A 261 -6.46 -18.63 1.12
C LEU A 261 -7.49 -19.06 0.08
N ASN A 262 -8.74 -18.60 0.17
CA ASN A 262 -9.79 -18.90 -0.81
C ASN A 262 -9.43 -18.39 -2.22
N SER A 263 -8.72 -17.30 -2.36
CA SER A 263 -8.30 -16.78 -3.67
C SER A 263 -7.36 -17.74 -4.41
N ALA A 264 -6.63 -18.59 -3.68
CA ALA A 264 -5.65 -19.54 -4.21
C ALA A 264 -6.01 -21.01 -4.04
N ARG A 265 -7.14 -21.37 -3.43
CA ARG A 265 -7.54 -22.78 -3.22
C ARG A 265 -7.72 -23.54 -4.53
N ILE A 266 -7.29 -24.79 -4.55
CA ILE A 266 -7.56 -25.73 -5.65
C ILE A 266 -9.00 -26.20 -5.60
N ASN A 267 -9.50 -26.49 -4.40
CA ASN A 267 -10.86 -26.97 -4.15
C ASN A 267 -11.82 -25.82 -3.82
N ASN A 268 -13.07 -26.15 -3.53
CA ASN A 268 -14.11 -25.17 -3.21
C ASN A 268 -13.73 -24.25 -2.04
N ASN A 269 -14.11 -22.99 -2.15
CA ASN A 269 -13.94 -21.99 -1.10
C ASN A 269 -14.70 -22.39 0.17
N CYS A 270 -14.18 -22.01 1.31
CA CYS A 270 -14.81 -22.15 2.60
C CYS A 270 -14.80 -20.78 3.31
N ASP A 271 -15.95 -20.11 3.29
CA ASP A 271 -16.10 -18.74 3.81
C ASP A 271 -16.59 -18.70 5.27
N ASP A 272 -16.99 -19.87 5.81
CA ASP A 272 -17.45 -19.94 7.20
C ASP A 272 -16.27 -19.81 8.17
N VAL A 273 -16.27 -18.70 8.90
CA VAL A 273 -15.24 -18.37 9.89
C VAL A 273 -15.14 -19.41 11.02
N ASN A 274 -16.24 -20.12 11.29
CA ASN A 274 -16.30 -21.15 12.34
C ASN A 274 -15.89 -22.55 11.83
N ASP A 275 -15.79 -22.73 10.52
CA ASP A 275 -15.32 -24.02 9.96
C ASP A 275 -13.79 -24.08 9.99
N PRO A 276 -13.19 -25.05 10.70
CA PRO A 276 -11.73 -25.21 10.73
C PRO A 276 -11.07 -25.31 9.35
N ARG A 277 -11.83 -25.77 8.34
CA ARG A 277 -11.35 -25.91 6.96
C ARG A 277 -11.15 -24.55 6.27
N SER A 278 -11.78 -23.48 6.80
CA SER A 278 -11.67 -22.14 6.21
C SER A 278 -10.26 -21.59 6.21
N VAL A 279 -9.42 -22.02 7.15
CA VAL A 279 -8.03 -21.54 7.29
C VAL A 279 -6.97 -22.53 6.83
N LEU A 280 -7.36 -23.72 6.33
CA LEU A 280 -6.36 -24.65 5.78
C LEU A 280 -5.52 -23.97 4.69
N PRO A 281 -4.20 -24.19 4.66
CA PRO A 281 -3.42 -25.23 5.38
C PRO A 281 -3.04 -24.88 6.84
N PHE A 282 -3.38 -23.71 7.35
CA PHE A 282 -3.17 -23.42 8.76
C PHE A 282 -4.08 -24.27 9.64
N LEU A 283 -3.56 -24.73 10.79
CA LEU A 283 -4.41 -25.20 11.87
C LEU A 283 -5.11 -23.99 12.53
N PRO A 284 -6.31 -24.15 13.13
CA PRO A 284 -7.04 -23.00 13.68
C PRO A 284 -6.25 -22.19 14.72
N GLU A 285 -5.46 -22.84 15.58
CA GLU A 285 -4.59 -22.21 16.54
C GLU A 285 -3.43 -21.44 15.89
N THR A 286 -2.80 -22.00 14.86
CA THR A 286 -1.73 -21.33 14.11
C THR A 286 -2.25 -20.18 13.27
N ALA A 287 -3.47 -20.28 12.73
CA ALA A 287 -4.15 -19.18 12.05
C ALA A 287 -4.40 -17.99 12.97
N LYS A 288 -4.88 -18.24 14.19
CA LYS A 288 -5.10 -17.19 15.20
C LYS A 288 -3.79 -16.53 15.61
N GLU A 289 -2.75 -17.32 15.86
CA GLU A 289 -1.43 -16.81 16.21
C GLU A 289 -0.79 -16.01 15.07
N PHE A 290 -0.88 -16.50 13.85
CA PHE A 290 -0.45 -15.77 12.66
C PHE A 290 -1.12 -14.39 12.54
N CYS A 291 -2.45 -14.33 12.70
CA CYS A 291 -3.19 -13.08 12.67
C CYS A 291 -2.81 -12.15 13.83
N ARG A 292 -2.56 -12.70 15.03
CA ARG A 292 -2.11 -11.93 16.20
C ARG A 292 -0.75 -11.27 15.94
N VAL A 293 0.19 -12.05 15.42
CA VAL A 293 1.57 -11.59 15.15
C VAL A 293 1.62 -10.56 14.04
N SER A 294 0.71 -10.63 13.06
CA SER A 294 0.64 -9.66 11.95
C SER A 294 0.19 -8.26 12.36
N LEU A 295 -0.33 -8.10 13.60
CA LEU A 295 -0.77 -6.82 14.19
C LEU A 295 -1.81 -6.07 13.35
N GLY A 296 -2.55 -6.76 12.48
CA GLY A 296 -3.52 -6.13 11.58
C GLY A 296 -2.92 -5.21 10.51
N LYS A 297 -1.60 -5.30 10.28
CA LYS A 297 -0.89 -4.54 9.24
C LYS A 297 -0.83 -5.35 7.94
N PRO A 298 -1.55 -4.96 6.86
CA PRO A 298 -1.68 -5.79 5.65
C PRO A 298 -0.35 -6.13 4.97
N ARG A 299 0.62 -5.22 4.93
CA ARG A 299 1.95 -5.51 4.35
C ARG A 299 2.71 -6.54 5.18
N PHE A 300 2.72 -6.37 6.51
CA PHE A 300 3.39 -7.30 7.41
C PHE A 300 2.71 -8.68 7.39
N PHE A 301 1.37 -8.71 7.34
CA PHE A 301 0.58 -9.93 7.14
C PHE A 301 1.00 -10.67 5.86
N ASN A 302 1.12 -9.97 4.73
CA ASN A 302 1.58 -10.57 3.47
C ASN A 302 3.00 -11.12 3.56
N ARG A 303 3.90 -10.37 4.16
CA ARG A 303 5.30 -10.78 4.37
C ARG A 303 5.41 -12.03 5.23
N LEU A 304 4.70 -12.05 6.36
CA LEU A 304 4.63 -13.23 7.23
C LEU A 304 4.01 -14.44 6.51
N GLY A 305 2.89 -14.22 5.81
CA GLY A 305 2.17 -15.29 5.10
C GLY A 305 3.00 -15.91 4.00
N ASN A 306 3.71 -15.10 3.21
CA ASN A 306 4.62 -15.59 2.19
C ASN A 306 5.75 -16.44 2.80
N ALA A 307 6.40 -15.97 3.87
CA ALA A 307 7.48 -16.72 4.51
C ALA A 307 6.99 -18.04 5.12
N VAL A 308 5.83 -18.04 5.77
CA VAL A 308 5.25 -19.25 6.39
C VAL A 308 4.86 -20.29 5.34
N LEU A 309 4.14 -19.89 4.27
CA LEU A 309 3.75 -20.83 3.20
C LEU A 309 4.95 -21.31 2.39
N SER A 310 5.93 -20.45 2.12
CA SER A 310 7.17 -20.87 1.46
C SER A 310 7.95 -21.88 2.32
N THR A 311 8.01 -21.66 3.63
CA THR A 311 8.63 -22.59 4.57
C THR A 311 7.89 -23.94 4.57
N ALA A 312 6.56 -23.92 4.65
CA ALA A 312 5.73 -25.13 4.62
C ALA A 312 5.92 -25.93 3.30
N ALA A 313 5.93 -25.23 2.17
CA ALA A 313 6.18 -25.82 0.87
C ALA A 313 7.59 -26.45 0.80
N ASN A 314 8.63 -25.74 1.26
CA ASN A 314 10.01 -26.27 1.27
C ASN A 314 10.18 -27.51 2.16
N LEU A 315 9.41 -27.61 3.24
CA LEU A 315 9.37 -28.77 4.13
C LEU A 315 8.52 -29.93 3.57
N GLY A 316 7.74 -29.70 2.52
CA GLY A 316 6.84 -30.70 1.93
C GLY A 316 5.70 -31.11 2.86
N VAL A 317 5.31 -30.25 3.81
CA VAL A 317 4.21 -30.53 4.74
C VAL A 317 2.86 -30.14 4.15
N THR A 318 1.78 -30.74 4.66
CA THR A 318 0.41 -30.45 4.21
C THR A 318 -0.34 -29.46 5.10
N HIS A 319 0.18 -29.24 6.33
CA HIS A 319 -0.45 -28.36 7.31
C HIS A 319 0.61 -27.50 8.01
N ILE A 320 0.20 -26.29 8.40
CA ILE A 320 1.04 -25.38 9.15
C ILE A 320 0.79 -25.61 10.64
N THR A 321 1.68 -26.39 11.24
CA THR A 321 1.73 -26.63 12.69
C THR A 321 2.41 -25.46 13.40
N PRO A 322 2.36 -25.37 14.76
CA PRO A 322 3.10 -24.34 15.51
C PRO A 322 4.60 -24.30 15.16
N GLU A 323 5.24 -25.46 14.95
CA GLU A 323 6.66 -25.58 14.61
C GLU A 323 6.97 -24.97 13.24
N VAL A 324 6.13 -25.29 12.23
CA VAL A 324 6.25 -24.73 10.88
C VAL A 324 6.03 -23.23 10.89
N LEU A 325 5.03 -22.74 11.64
CA LEU A 325 4.76 -21.32 11.81
C LEU A 325 5.98 -20.58 12.39
N GLN A 326 6.56 -21.12 13.47
CA GLN A 326 7.75 -20.58 14.10
C GLN A 326 8.95 -20.56 13.16
N GLN A 327 9.13 -21.61 12.35
CA GLN A 327 10.23 -21.68 11.38
C GLN A 327 10.07 -20.61 10.29
N GLY A 328 8.84 -20.36 9.84
CA GLY A 328 8.54 -19.24 8.93
C GLY A 328 8.86 -17.89 9.55
N PHE A 329 8.53 -17.68 10.83
CA PHE A 329 8.87 -16.46 11.55
C PHE A 329 10.38 -16.27 11.74
N LYS A 330 11.14 -17.35 11.98
CA LYS A 330 12.63 -17.28 12.04
C LYS A 330 13.24 -16.80 10.74
N THR A 331 12.66 -17.15 9.60
CA THR A 331 13.12 -16.65 8.29
C THR A 331 12.99 -15.13 8.23
N ILE A 332 11.81 -14.60 8.60
CA ILE A 332 11.60 -13.13 8.67
C ILE A 332 12.54 -12.47 9.68
N GLU A 333 12.74 -13.06 10.84
CA GLU A 333 13.64 -12.53 11.86
C GLU A 333 15.09 -12.42 11.35
N LYS A 334 15.55 -13.41 10.59
CA LYS A 334 16.87 -13.38 9.95
C LYS A 334 16.98 -12.24 8.95
N ASP A 335 15.97 -12.06 8.10
CA ASP A 335 15.96 -10.96 7.12
C ASP A 335 15.93 -9.59 7.81
N ARG A 336 15.14 -9.45 8.88
CA ARG A 336 15.09 -8.24 9.71
C ARG A 336 16.44 -7.91 10.32
N LYS A 337 17.16 -8.90 10.87
CA LYS A 337 18.51 -8.71 11.40
C LYS A 337 19.50 -8.23 10.35
N LEU A 338 19.41 -8.77 9.12
CA LEU A 338 20.26 -8.30 8.01
C LEU A 338 19.94 -6.85 7.63
N LEU A 339 18.68 -6.46 7.55
CA LEU A 339 18.29 -5.09 7.26
C LEU A 339 18.77 -4.10 8.34
N LEU A 340 18.71 -4.48 9.62
CA LEU A 340 19.17 -3.63 10.72
C LEU A 340 20.72 -3.54 10.77
N ALA A 341 21.44 -4.55 10.30
CA ALA A 341 22.89 -4.54 10.31
C ALA A 341 23.50 -3.36 9.50
N GLU A 342 22.80 -2.92 8.46
CA GLU A 342 23.19 -1.79 7.63
C GLU A 342 22.78 -0.42 8.23
N LYS A 343 21.91 -0.40 9.26
CA LYS A 343 21.29 0.80 9.84
C LYS A 343 21.75 0.98 11.29
N VAL A 344 22.91 1.58 11.47
CA VAL A 344 23.59 1.63 12.79
C VAL A 344 22.74 2.26 13.89
N MET A 345 22.08 3.39 13.64
CA MET A 345 21.29 4.08 14.66
C MET A 345 19.99 3.32 14.96
N GLU A 346 19.27 2.90 13.93
CA GLU A 346 18.05 2.09 14.07
C GLU A 346 18.32 0.79 14.83
N ASN A 347 19.44 0.14 14.56
CA ASN A 347 19.87 -1.08 15.27
C ASN A 347 20.10 -0.81 16.76
N ARG A 348 20.82 0.26 17.12
CA ARG A 348 21.07 0.64 18.53
C ARG A 348 19.77 0.94 19.26
N ILE A 349 18.86 1.70 18.62
CA ILE A 349 17.55 2.03 19.19
C ILE A 349 16.71 0.75 19.37
N PHE A 350 16.72 -0.14 18.38
CA PHE A 350 15.98 -1.40 18.46
C PHE A 350 16.52 -2.32 19.56
N GLN A 351 17.84 -2.43 19.71
CA GLN A 351 18.46 -3.18 20.82
C GLN A 351 18.09 -2.59 22.18
N LEU A 352 18.04 -1.26 22.31
CA LEU A 352 17.59 -0.60 23.53
C LEU A 352 16.11 -0.97 23.83
N LEU A 353 15.25 -0.91 22.82
CA LEU A 353 13.85 -1.29 22.91
C LEU A 353 13.66 -2.76 23.30
N GLN A 354 14.46 -3.67 22.74
CA GLN A 354 14.40 -5.10 23.14
C GLN A 354 14.76 -5.33 24.60
N LYS A 355 15.68 -4.55 25.16
CA LYS A 355 16.06 -4.64 26.58
C LYS A 355 15.01 -4.04 27.52
N ARG A 356 14.39 -2.94 27.10
CA ARG A 356 13.43 -2.19 27.94
C ARG A 356 11.98 -2.63 27.78
N GLY A 357 11.63 -3.20 26.64
CA GLY A 357 10.26 -3.51 26.27
C GLY A 357 9.46 -2.31 25.72
N SER A 358 9.77 -1.09 26.12
CA SER A 358 9.07 0.12 25.68
C SER A 358 9.95 1.36 25.78
N LEU A 359 9.74 2.35 24.90
CA LEU A 359 10.43 3.63 24.88
C LEU A 359 9.46 4.77 24.55
N SER A 360 9.48 5.84 25.34
CA SER A 360 8.74 7.09 25.10
C SER A 360 9.57 8.28 25.57
N ASP A 361 9.12 9.51 25.26
CA ASP A 361 9.76 10.75 25.73
C ASP A 361 9.85 10.82 27.27
N GLU A 362 8.82 10.32 27.95
CA GLU A 362 8.75 10.32 29.42
C GLU A 362 9.64 9.25 30.07
N THR A 363 9.97 8.19 29.34
CA THR A 363 10.65 7.02 29.92
C THR A 363 12.12 6.91 29.58
N ILE A 364 12.60 7.60 28.55
CA ILE A 364 14.01 7.58 28.16
C ILE A 364 14.86 8.33 29.19
N THR A 365 16.03 7.79 29.54
CA THR A 365 16.96 8.44 30.47
C THR A 365 18.04 9.23 29.71
N ILE A 366 18.68 10.17 30.43
CA ILE A 366 19.78 10.96 29.88
C ILE A 366 20.97 10.06 29.49
N GLU A 367 21.27 9.05 30.29
CA GLU A 367 22.36 8.09 30.04
C GLU A 367 22.08 7.29 28.75
N GLU A 368 20.81 6.96 28.45
CA GLU A 368 20.42 6.26 27.22
C GLU A 368 20.54 7.14 25.99
N LEU A 369 20.18 8.43 26.12
CA LEU A 369 20.40 9.41 25.04
C LEU A 369 21.90 9.57 24.75
N GLU A 370 22.73 9.66 25.79
CA GLU A 370 24.18 9.72 25.65
C GLU A 370 24.75 8.43 25.00
N LEU A 371 24.26 7.25 25.38
CA LEU A 371 24.61 5.97 24.77
C LEU A 371 24.29 5.92 23.27
N LEU A 372 23.18 6.53 22.86
CA LEU A 372 22.78 6.66 21.48
C LEU A 372 23.55 7.77 20.74
N GLY A 373 24.23 8.67 21.47
CA GLY A 373 24.97 9.80 20.90
C GLY A 373 24.07 10.95 20.46
N VAL A 374 22.90 11.11 21.09
CA VAL A 374 21.91 12.16 20.82
C VAL A 374 21.65 13.02 22.06
N LYS A 375 21.11 14.21 21.88
CA LYS A 375 20.86 15.16 22.96
C LYS A 375 19.43 15.15 23.48
N SER A 376 18.49 14.67 22.69
CA SER A 376 17.07 14.70 23.02
C SER A 376 16.30 13.55 22.37
N TYR A 377 15.14 13.23 22.95
CA TYR A 377 14.22 12.26 22.37
C TYR A 377 13.77 12.64 20.95
N SER A 378 13.58 13.92 20.68
CA SER A 378 13.16 14.40 19.35
C SER A 378 14.14 14.02 18.23
N GLU A 379 15.42 13.83 18.56
CA GLU A 379 16.42 13.39 17.57
C GLU A 379 16.29 11.91 17.19
N ILE A 380 15.73 11.07 18.07
CA ILE A 380 15.53 9.64 17.79
C ILE A 380 14.16 9.35 17.15
N VAL A 381 13.18 10.24 17.27
CA VAL A 381 11.84 10.06 16.71
C VAL A 381 11.87 9.69 15.21
N PRO A 382 12.65 10.33 14.32
CA PRO A 382 12.70 9.94 12.91
C PRO A 382 13.18 8.51 12.67
N TYR A 383 14.02 7.98 13.56
CA TYR A 383 14.49 6.58 13.50
C TYR A 383 13.42 5.61 14.01
N LEU A 384 12.71 5.98 15.09
CA LEU A 384 11.59 5.21 15.61
C LEU A 384 10.45 5.11 14.60
N GLU A 385 10.14 6.19 13.90
CA GLU A 385 9.13 6.20 12.84
C GLU A 385 9.54 5.29 11.67
N ARG A 386 10.83 5.29 11.26
CA ARG A 386 11.32 4.35 10.24
C ARG A 386 11.25 2.90 10.71
N LEU A 387 11.59 2.62 11.96
CA LEU A 387 11.47 1.28 12.54
C LEU A 387 10.02 0.80 12.57
N ASP A 388 9.05 1.70 12.79
CA ASP A 388 7.64 1.36 12.75
C ASP A 388 7.13 1.16 11.31
N ASP A 389 7.56 1.97 10.35
CA ASP A 389 7.24 1.81 8.93
C ASP A 389 7.81 0.50 8.34
N GLU A 390 8.88 -0.03 8.92
CA GLU A 390 9.52 -1.30 8.53
C GLU A 390 9.08 -2.48 9.40
N ASP A 391 8.07 -2.29 10.26
CA ASP A 391 7.49 -3.32 11.14
C ASP A 391 8.44 -3.89 12.21
N PHE A 392 9.44 -3.12 12.65
CA PHE A 392 10.31 -3.49 13.77
C PHE A 392 9.70 -3.14 15.12
N VAL A 393 8.94 -2.07 15.17
CA VAL A 393 8.28 -1.59 16.39
C VAL A 393 6.81 -1.34 16.15
N GLN A 394 6.05 -1.31 17.23
CA GLN A 394 4.67 -0.89 17.24
C GLN A 394 4.53 0.37 18.07
N ARG A 395 3.81 1.34 17.56
CA ARG A 395 3.47 2.57 18.25
C ARG A 395 2.18 2.40 19.02
N SER A 396 2.17 2.78 20.28
CA SER A 396 1.00 2.79 21.14
C SER A 396 0.78 4.20 21.68
N PRO A 397 -0.41 4.82 21.47
CA PRO A 397 -0.73 6.07 22.13
C PRO A 397 -0.87 5.83 23.63
N GLN A 398 -0.16 6.61 24.45
CA GLN A 398 -0.35 6.74 25.89
C GLN A 398 -1.00 8.09 26.18
N LEU A 399 -1.51 8.31 27.39
CA LEU A 399 -2.32 9.49 27.77
C LEU A 399 -1.72 10.83 27.30
N ASP A 400 -0.41 11.03 27.41
CA ASP A 400 0.28 12.27 27.03
C ASP A 400 1.51 12.05 26.14
N ALA A 401 1.82 10.81 25.78
CA ALA A 401 3.02 10.46 25.02
C ALA A 401 2.76 9.33 24.02
N ILE A 402 3.71 9.15 23.11
CA ILE A 402 3.74 8.02 22.19
C ILE A 402 4.82 7.05 22.67
N ALA A 403 4.42 5.84 22.99
CA ALA A 403 5.34 4.76 23.29
C ALA A 403 5.58 3.87 22.07
N TYR A 404 6.82 3.44 21.91
CA TYR A 404 7.21 2.45 20.90
C TYR A 404 7.59 1.16 21.63
N THR A 405 7.06 0.03 21.18
CA THR A 405 7.35 -1.31 21.67
C THR A 405 7.93 -2.16 20.55
N PRO A 406 8.95 -3.01 20.83
CA PRO A 406 9.51 -3.86 19.79
C PRO A 406 8.50 -4.94 19.36
N ILE A 407 8.40 -5.18 18.07
CA ILE A 407 7.65 -6.33 17.54
C ILE A 407 8.58 -7.53 17.57
N LEU A 408 8.38 -8.38 18.57
CA LEU A 408 9.11 -9.62 18.73
C LEU A 408 8.32 -10.75 18.09
N LEU A 409 8.94 -11.45 17.14
CA LEU A 409 8.38 -12.68 16.60
C LEU A 409 8.56 -13.81 17.62
N PRO A 410 7.58 -14.70 17.81
CA PRO A 410 7.71 -15.83 18.73
C PRO A 410 8.94 -16.66 18.39
N SER A 411 9.92 -16.74 19.31
CA SER A 411 11.09 -17.60 19.21
C SER A 411 10.83 -18.92 19.96
N SER A 412 11.44 -20.00 19.49
CA SER A 412 11.35 -21.31 20.16
C SER A 412 12.32 -21.48 21.32
N ASP A 413 13.10 -20.43 21.64
CA ASP A 413 13.98 -20.48 22.80
C ASP A 413 13.23 -19.94 24.02
N PRO A 414 13.15 -20.74 25.09
CA PRO A 414 12.50 -20.36 26.33
C PRO A 414 13.22 -19.19 27.05
#